data_0483910c97bd5ac57a48f80d099413a4
#
_entry.id   0483910c97bd5ac57a48f80d099413a4
#
_cell.length_a   1.000
_cell.length_b   1.000
_cell.length_c   1.000
_cell.angle_alpha   90.00
_cell.angle_beta   90.00
_cell.angle_gamma   90.00
#
_symmetry.space_group_name_H-M   'P 1'
#
loop_
_entity.id
_entity.type
_entity.pdbx_description
1 polymer ?
#
loop_
_entity_poly.entity_id
_entity_poly.type
_entity_poly.pdbx_seq_one_letter_code
_entity_poly.pdbx_strand_id
1 'polypeptide(L)'
;MGRVRAIRFAAVFALSTAVAAHAATLAVPAGDGLQAAIIGAAPGDVLVLAPGLYHGAVVIATPNVTLAGARGAIIDGGGEGRAITLAAPGIAIRGLIIRNTGRDILAKDAGIFIGHAADHAAITDNYFIDNAVGVFLDDASAVVVQRNRFEGLRQLRMSERGPGVAIYGTHGARVLDNIFRYGRDGVFAVTSTDLTVGGNHFRDLRFAVHFMYSNTGVVFDNTSIGNDIGYALMYSDHLELRDNVSENDRDHGMLFNYANYSRIIDNVVRGGDKCVFIYNANKNRFVGNWFEGCRIGIHFTAGSEGNVIAGNAFIDNRTQVKYVGTRSLDWAENGRGNYWSDNPAFDLQGRGVADTAYRPNDIVDQVVWRAPPAKLLLNSPAVEVLRWAQAAFPALHPGGVIDSAPLMAPIRPPALARLEGKAGGGGHP
;
A
#
# COMPACT_ATOMS: atom_id res chain seq x y z
N MET A 1 22.28 66.01 -59.86
CA MET A 1 23.25 64.96 -59.52
C MET A 1 23.47 64.89 -58.03
N GLY A 2 22.72 64.05 -57.31
CA GLY A 2 22.81 63.88 -55.87
C GLY A 2 23.29 62.48 -55.55
N ARG A 3 24.43 62.33 -54.92
CA ARG A 3 25.01 61.06 -54.47
C ARG A 3 24.37 60.64 -53.15
N VAL A 4 23.62 59.51 -53.14
CA VAL A 4 23.15 58.86 -51.97
C VAL A 4 24.30 58.04 -51.34
N ARG A 5 24.65 58.35 -50.06
CA ARG A 5 25.62 57.55 -49.27
C ARG A 5 24.86 56.45 -48.61
N ALA A 6 25.16 55.19 -48.92
CA ALA A 6 24.63 54.02 -48.21
C ALA A 6 25.45 53.82 -46.92
N ILE A 7 24.73 53.87 -45.77
CA ILE A 7 25.28 53.51 -44.43
C ILE A 7 25.12 52.01 -44.27
N ARG A 8 26.24 51.27 -44.17
CA ARG A 8 26.27 49.85 -43.84
C ARG A 8 26.23 49.71 -42.27
N PHE A 9 25.16 49.17 -41.75
CA PHE A 9 25.09 48.68 -40.36
C PHE A 9 25.75 47.30 -40.31
N ALA A 10 26.87 47.17 -39.57
CA ALA A 10 27.47 45.90 -39.22
C ALA A 10 26.76 45.38 -37.96
N ALA A 11 25.96 44.31 -38.08
CA ALA A 11 25.41 43.60 -36.94
C ALA A 11 26.50 42.72 -36.31
N VAL A 12 26.95 43.06 -35.12
CA VAL A 12 27.82 42.22 -34.30
C VAL A 12 26.96 41.14 -33.64
N PHE A 13 27.04 39.91 -34.13
CA PHE A 13 26.49 38.73 -33.48
C PHE A 13 27.43 38.33 -32.33
N ALA A 14 27.04 38.61 -31.09
CA ALA A 14 27.70 38.06 -29.92
C ALA A 14 27.29 36.57 -29.79
N LEU A 15 28.19 35.65 -30.14
CA LEU A 15 28.09 34.24 -29.90
C LEU A 15 28.28 34.03 -28.37
N SER A 16 27.20 33.91 -27.62
CA SER A 16 27.27 33.43 -26.25
C SER A 16 27.55 31.93 -26.29
N THR A 17 28.78 31.53 -26.08
CA THR A 17 29.12 30.12 -25.77
C THR A 17 28.54 29.79 -24.42
N ALA A 18 27.42 29.03 -24.40
CA ALA A 18 26.94 28.39 -23.21
C ALA A 18 28.00 27.33 -22.81
N VAL A 19 28.84 27.66 -21.84
CA VAL A 19 29.67 26.66 -21.17
C VAL A 19 28.72 25.68 -20.50
N ALA A 20 28.66 24.47 -20.99
CA ALA A 20 27.95 23.40 -20.28
C ALA A 20 28.64 23.22 -18.90
N ALA A 21 28.00 23.68 -17.82
CA ALA A 21 28.48 23.45 -16.50
C ALA A 21 28.50 21.93 -16.27
N HIS A 22 29.68 21.36 -16.09
CA HIS A 22 29.83 19.95 -15.72
C HIS A 22 29.44 19.82 -14.27
N ALA A 23 28.59 18.84 -13.98
CA ALA A 23 28.20 18.48 -12.61
C ALA A 23 29.46 18.16 -11.78
N ALA A 24 29.68 18.92 -10.74
CA ALA A 24 30.82 18.73 -9.83
C ALA A 24 30.47 17.77 -8.69
N THR A 25 31.46 17.05 -8.19
CA THR A 25 31.33 16.28 -6.95
C THR A 25 32.09 17.03 -5.85
N LEU A 26 31.36 17.51 -4.85
CA LEU A 26 31.86 18.34 -3.76
C LEU A 26 31.80 17.55 -2.44
N ALA A 27 32.95 17.40 -1.76
CA ALA A 27 32.99 16.80 -0.45
C ALA A 27 32.56 17.84 0.61
N VAL A 28 31.63 17.45 1.48
CA VAL A 28 31.12 18.27 2.57
C VAL A 28 31.54 17.65 3.90
N PRO A 29 32.41 18.32 4.68
CA PRO A 29 32.79 17.84 6.02
C PRO A 29 31.61 17.89 6.98
N ALA A 30 31.63 17.03 8.01
CA ALA A 30 30.62 17.06 9.07
C ALA A 30 30.63 18.38 9.86
N GLY A 31 29.47 18.78 10.39
CA GLY A 31 29.26 20.01 11.15
C GLY A 31 28.25 20.96 10.54
N ASP A 32 28.38 22.26 10.85
CA ASP A 32 27.35 23.28 10.57
C ASP A 32 27.37 23.85 9.14
N GLY A 33 28.32 23.44 8.32
CA GLY A 33 28.52 23.98 6.94
C GLY A 33 27.57 23.46 5.88
N LEU A 34 26.65 22.55 6.19
CA LEU A 34 25.82 21.87 5.19
C LEU A 34 24.93 22.84 4.38
N GLN A 35 24.23 23.76 5.05
CA GLN A 35 23.35 24.72 4.34
C GLN A 35 24.16 25.65 3.44
N ALA A 36 25.36 26.07 3.85
CA ALA A 36 26.24 26.91 3.02
C ALA A 36 26.73 26.13 1.75
N ALA A 37 27.09 24.85 1.94
CA ALA A 37 27.47 23.98 0.81
C ALA A 37 26.29 23.77 -0.17
N ILE A 38 25.08 23.61 0.33
CA ILE A 38 23.86 23.48 -0.49
C ILE A 38 23.59 24.77 -1.27
N ILE A 39 23.73 25.95 -0.67
CA ILE A 39 23.53 27.25 -1.33
C ILE A 39 24.59 27.47 -2.44
N GLY A 40 25.82 27.01 -2.22
CA GLY A 40 26.91 27.12 -3.18
C GLY A 40 26.86 26.11 -4.32
N ALA A 41 25.97 25.11 -4.29
CA ALA A 41 25.88 24.08 -5.30
C ALA A 41 25.20 24.57 -6.59
N ALA A 42 25.77 24.23 -7.73
CA ALA A 42 25.17 24.43 -9.04
C ALA A 42 24.20 23.30 -9.43
N PRO A 43 23.26 23.53 -10.36
CA PRO A 43 22.40 22.47 -10.86
C PRO A 43 23.18 21.27 -11.40
N GLY A 44 22.84 20.07 -10.91
CA GLY A 44 23.52 18.82 -11.25
C GLY A 44 24.65 18.41 -10.33
N ASP A 45 25.08 19.26 -9.43
CA ASP A 45 26.17 18.93 -8.50
C ASP A 45 25.80 17.81 -7.51
N VAL A 46 26.82 17.05 -7.13
CA VAL A 46 26.73 15.99 -6.11
C VAL A 46 27.48 16.40 -4.86
N LEU A 47 26.76 16.66 -3.79
CA LEU A 47 27.32 16.94 -2.47
C LEU A 47 27.50 15.61 -1.72
N VAL A 48 28.76 15.22 -1.46
CA VAL A 48 29.09 13.99 -0.74
C VAL A 48 29.39 14.31 0.71
N LEU A 49 28.49 13.95 1.61
CA LEU A 49 28.62 14.17 3.04
C LEU A 49 29.57 13.14 3.65
N ALA A 50 30.62 13.61 4.32
CA ALA A 50 31.53 12.77 5.10
C ALA A 50 30.79 12.10 6.28
N PRO A 51 31.30 10.99 6.85
CA PRO A 51 30.77 10.43 8.08
C PRO A 51 30.75 11.47 9.21
N GLY A 52 29.64 11.56 9.96
CA GLY A 52 29.50 12.47 11.09
C GLY A 52 28.11 13.11 11.15
N LEU A 53 27.95 14.05 12.06
CA LEU A 53 26.70 14.74 12.36
C LEU A 53 26.60 16.05 11.61
N TYR A 54 25.44 16.27 11.00
CA TYR A 54 25.00 17.50 10.35
C TYR A 54 23.72 17.99 11.00
N HIS A 55 23.63 19.30 11.27
CA HIS A 55 22.40 19.89 11.79
C HIS A 55 21.38 20.05 10.65
N GLY A 56 20.11 19.66 10.93
CA GLY A 56 18.98 19.71 10.02
C GLY A 56 18.39 21.10 9.83
N ALA A 57 17.17 21.14 9.37
CA ALA A 57 16.45 22.31 8.88
C ALA A 57 17.09 22.91 7.61
N VAL A 58 17.72 22.06 6.77
CA VAL A 58 18.30 22.51 5.49
C VAL A 58 17.25 22.58 4.40
N VAL A 59 17.41 23.56 3.50
CA VAL A 59 16.54 23.76 2.33
C VAL A 59 17.37 23.61 1.06
N ILE A 60 16.92 22.76 0.15
CA ILE A 60 17.54 22.57 -1.17
C ILE A 60 16.62 23.19 -2.22
N ALA A 61 17.04 24.33 -2.78
CA ALA A 61 16.29 25.08 -3.79
C ALA A 61 16.98 25.10 -5.16
N THR A 62 18.12 24.43 -5.30
CA THR A 62 18.83 24.27 -6.58
C THR A 62 18.37 22.98 -7.26
N PRO A 63 17.88 23.04 -8.50
CA PRO A 63 17.37 21.85 -9.19
C PRO A 63 18.47 20.84 -9.52
N ASN A 64 18.09 19.56 -9.57
CA ASN A 64 18.96 18.44 -9.93
C ASN A 64 20.19 18.24 -9.03
N VAL A 65 20.22 18.83 -7.83
CA VAL A 65 21.29 18.58 -6.86
C VAL A 65 21.12 17.20 -6.22
N THR A 66 22.22 16.47 -6.06
CA THR A 66 22.26 15.22 -5.31
C THR A 66 22.94 15.44 -3.95
N LEU A 67 22.27 15.08 -2.86
CA LEU A 67 22.85 14.96 -1.53
C LEU A 67 23.12 13.49 -1.23
N ALA A 68 24.39 13.09 -1.20
CA ALA A 68 24.80 11.70 -1.00
C ALA A 68 25.59 11.53 0.29
N GLY A 69 25.17 10.63 1.18
CA GLY A 69 25.88 10.33 2.41
C GLY A 69 26.91 9.23 2.25
N ALA A 70 28.12 9.41 2.76
CA ALA A 70 28.99 8.29 3.06
C ALA A 70 28.42 7.53 4.28
N ARG A 71 28.81 6.26 4.45
CA ARG A 71 28.34 5.43 5.56
C ARG A 71 28.59 6.14 6.92
N GLY A 72 27.54 6.42 7.65
CA GLY A 72 27.60 7.13 8.94
C GLY A 72 27.41 8.65 8.84
N ALA A 73 27.00 9.18 7.68
CA ALA A 73 26.51 10.57 7.55
C ALA A 73 25.10 10.68 8.13
N ILE A 74 24.91 11.53 9.13
CA ILE A 74 23.69 11.68 9.93
C ILE A 74 23.19 13.12 9.82
N ILE A 75 21.94 13.30 9.37
CA ILE A 75 21.25 14.59 9.48
C ILE A 75 20.28 14.52 10.66
N ASP A 76 20.48 15.36 11.65
CA ASP A 76 19.69 15.45 12.88
C ASP A 76 18.80 16.69 12.83
N GLY A 77 17.49 16.51 12.90
CA GLY A 77 16.51 17.60 12.85
C GLY A 77 16.43 18.45 14.11
N GLY A 78 17.17 18.12 15.16
CA GLY A 78 17.19 18.89 16.41
C GLY A 78 15.91 18.81 17.26
N GLY A 79 14.97 17.92 16.92
CA GLY A 79 13.69 17.78 17.61
C GLY A 79 12.63 18.80 17.19
N GLU A 80 12.86 19.56 16.13
CA GLU A 80 11.95 20.60 15.65
C GLU A 80 11.76 20.52 14.12
N GLY A 81 10.54 20.76 13.65
CA GLY A 81 10.21 20.93 12.25
C GLY A 81 10.71 19.79 11.32
N ARG A 82 11.30 20.17 10.20
CA ARG A 82 11.74 19.31 9.11
C ARG A 82 13.26 19.22 9.07
N ALA A 83 13.83 18.03 8.89
CA ALA A 83 15.28 17.92 8.75
C ALA A 83 15.77 18.39 7.37
N ILE A 84 15.05 18.06 6.29
CA ILE A 84 15.37 18.47 4.93
C ILE A 84 14.09 18.94 4.24
N THR A 85 14.15 20.08 3.55
CA THR A 85 13.07 20.58 2.68
C THR A 85 13.57 20.65 1.24
N LEU A 86 12.83 20.00 0.32
CA LEU A 86 13.09 20.07 -1.11
C LEU A 86 12.17 21.12 -1.73
N ALA A 87 12.74 22.09 -2.44
CA ALA A 87 12.05 23.23 -3.04
C ALA A 87 12.39 23.45 -4.53
N ALA A 88 12.98 22.45 -5.19
CA ALA A 88 13.30 22.48 -6.62
C ALA A 88 13.20 21.06 -7.23
N PRO A 89 12.97 20.93 -8.54
CA PRO A 89 12.78 19.64 -9.17
C PRO A 89 14.08 18.82 -9.32
N GLY A 90 13.93 17.49 -9.45
CA GLY A 90 15.01 16.57 -9.76
C GLY A 90 16.04 16.35 -8.65
N ILE A 91 15.77 16.76 -7.42
CA ILE A 91 16.70 16.59 -6.29
C ILE A 91 16.74 15.11 -5.89
N ALA A 92 17.98 14.60 -5.66
CA ALA A 92 18.19 13.26 -5.16
C ALA A 92 18.81 13.27 -3.75
N ILE A 93 18.24 12.45 -2.83
CA ILE A 93 18.75 12.26 -1.46
C ILE A 93 19.04 10.77 -1.26
N ARG A 94 20.29 10.43 -0.93
CA ARG A 94 20.67 9.01 -0.79
C ARG A 94 21.75 8.74 0.23
N GLY A 95 21.68 7.53 0.85
CA GLY A 95 22.74 7.00 1.70
C GLY A 95 22.87 7.69 3.08
N LEU A 96 21.84 8.39 3.55
CA LEU A 96 21.84 9.19 4.77
C LEU A 96 21.07 8.49 5.89
N ILE A 97 21.48 8.77 7.14
CA ILE A 97 20.65 8.57 8.32
C ILE A 97 19.97 9.92 8.61
N ILE A 98 18.63 9.94 8.65
CA ILE A 98 17.85 11.15 8.89
C ILE A 98 16.98 10.91 10.12
N ARG A 99 17.14 11.78 11.15
CA ARG A 99 16.51 11.51 12.44
C ARG A 99 16.07 12.76 13.19
N ASN A 100 15.28 12.51 14.27
CA ASN A 100 15.01 13.49 15.34
C ASN A 100 14.38 14.78 14.81
N THR A 101 13.28 14.67 14.06
CA THR A 101 12.46 15.81 13.60
C THR A 101 11.51 16.28 14.69
N GLY A 102 10.83 17.39 14.45
CA GLY A 102 9.65 17.80 15.21
C GLY A 102 8.57 16.70 15.19
N ARG A 103 7.54 16.86 16.03
CA ARG A 103 6.49 15.85 16.24
C ARG A 103 5.10 16.30 15.81
N ASP A 104 4.97 17.48 15.23
CA ASP A 104 3.70 18.01 14.76
C ASP A 104 3.41 17.56 13.32
N ILE A 105 2.59 16.50 13.20
CA ILE A 105 2.17 15.98 11.90
C ILE A 105 1.32 17.00 11.12
N LEU A 106 0.57 17.88 11.82
CA LEU A 106 -0.24 18.92 11.17
C LEU A 106 0.64 20.04 10.62
N ALA A 107 1.74 20.36 11.29
CA ALA A 107 2.78 21.26 10.78
C ALA A 107 3.63 20.62 9.66
N LYS A 108 3.39 19.34 9.36
CA LYS A 108 4.11 18.53 8.38
C LYS A 108 5.59 18.34 8.75
N ASP A 109 5.87 18.12 10.05
CA ASP A 109 7.20 17.75 10.53
C ASP A 109 7.62 16.41 9.91
N ALA A 110 8.80 16.40 9.28
CA ALA A 110 9.24 15.24 8.52
C ALA A 110 10.77 15.14 8.40
N GLY A 111 11.27 13.92 8.20
CA GLY A 111 12.68 13.72 7.82
C GLY A 111 12.99 14.44 6.51
N ILE A 112 12.19 14.20 5.48
CA ILE A 112 12.24 14.95 4.22
C ILE A 112 10.83 15.45 3.88
N PHE A 113 10.69 16.74 3.67
CA PHE A 113 9.51 17.37 3.12
C PHE A 113 9.75 17.73 1.65
N ILE A 114 8.83 17.31 0.77
CA ILE A 114 8.89 17.51 -0.68
C ILE A 114 7.67 18.35 -1.08
N GLY A 115 7.89 19.65 -1.34
CA GLY A 115 6.84 20.57 -1.72
C GLY A 115 6.54 20.57 -3.23
N HIS A 116 5.48 21.23 -3.63
CA HIS A 116 4.94 21.29 -5.00
C HIS A 116 5.96 21.69 -6.10
N ALA A 117 7.04 22.37 -5.74
CA ALA A 117 8.11 22.74 -6.68
C ALA A 117 9.17 21.64 -6.87
N ALA A 118 9.09 20.53 -6.13
CA ALA A 118 10.13 19.50 -6.09
C ALA A 118 9.71 18.20 -6.80
N ASP A 119 9.11 18.34 -7.98
CA ASP A 119 8.77 17.22 -8.84
C ASP A 119 10.01 16.38 -9.20
N HIS A 120 9.78 15.09 -9.50
CA HIS A 120 10.82 14.14 -9.89
C HIS A 120 11.92 13.93 -8.83
N ALA A 121 11.67 14.25 -7.56
CA ALA A 121 12.63 13.97 -6.50
C ALA A 121 12.86 12.47 -6.31
N ALA A 122 14.09 12.07 -5.95
CA ALA A 122 14.46 10.68 -5.70
C ALA A 122 15.05 10.52 -4.29
N ILE A 123 14.36 9.74 -3.44
CA ILE A 123 14.74 9.45 -2.06
C ILE A 123 15.11 7.98 -1.97
N THR A 124 16.41 7.67 -1.94
CA THR A 124 16.85 6.27 -2.08
C THR A 124 17.90 5.87 -1.06
N ASP A 125 17.84 4.61 -0.61
CA ASP A 125 18.88 4.01 0.23
C ASP A 125 19.16 4.78 1.54
N ASN A 126 18.15 5.46 2.12
CA ASN A 126 18.26 6.20 3.36
C ASN A 126 17.69 5.41 4.55
N TYR A 127 18.12 5.77 5.76
CA TYR A 127 17.57 5.26 7.00
C TYR A 127 16.91 6.40 7.79
N PHE A 128 15.59 6.31 7.92
CA PHE A 128 14.78 7.23 8.71
C PHE A 128 14.52 6.63 10.09
N ILE A 129 14.88 7.30 11.17
CA ILE A 129 14.67 6.83 12.53
C ILE A 129 14.19 7.98 13.43
N ASP A 130 13.23 7.72 14.29
CA ASP A 130 12.69 8.69 15.27
C ASP A 130 12.20 10.01 14.64
N ASN A 131 11.60 9.94 13.45
CA ASN A 131 10.93 11.06 12.79
C ASN A 131 9.41 10.98 13.00
N ALA A 132 8.74 12.14 13.05
CA ALA A 132 7.27 12.19 13.06
C ALA A 132 6.71 11.54 11.78
N VAL A 133 7.20 12.00 10.62
CA VAL A 133 6.98 11.41 9.31
C VAL A 133 8.34 11.18 8.66
N GLY A 134 8.54 10.05 8.01
CA GLY A 134 9.81 9.82 7.31
C GLY A 134 9.96 10.74 6.10
N VAL A 135 9.07 10.58 5.11
CA VAL A 135 9.00 11.41 3.89
C VAL A 135 7.59 11.95 3.72
N PHE A 136 7.44 13.25 3.56
CA PHE A 136 6.17 13.93 3.31
C PHE A 136 6.17 14.54 1.90
N LEU A 137 5.26 14.07 1.03
CA LEU A 137 4.99 14.61 -0.30
C LEU A 137 3.77 15.53 -0.21
N ASP A 138 3.91 16.78 -0.62
CA ASP A 138 2.87 17.79 -0.60
C ASP A 138 2.72 18.40 -2.01
N ASP A 139 1.83 17.81 -2.81
CA ASP A 139 1.57 18.23 -4.19
C ASP A 139 2.82 18.16 -5.10
N ALA A 140 3.68 17.17 -4.87
CA ALA A 140 4.91 16.96 -5.65
C ALA A 140 4.78 15.69 -6.52
N SER A 141 4.88 15.83 -7.84
CA SER A 141 4.61 14.77 -8.79
C SER A 141 5.84 13.92 -9.15
N ALA A 142 5.60 12.67 -9.57
CA ALA A 142 6.61 11.74 -10.06
C ALA A 142 7.80 11.49 -9.11
N VAL A 143 7.56 11.61 -7.81
CA VAL A 143 8.57 11.35 -6.76
C VAL A 143 8.82 9.85 -6.61
N VAL A 144 10.07 9.46 -6.43
CA VAL A 144 10.48 8.07 -6.15
C VAL A 144 11.03 7.95 -4.73
N VAL A 145 10.43 7.08 -3.92
CA VAL A 145 10.91 6.71 -2.57
C VAL A 145 11.26 5.23 -2.61
N GLN A 146 12.54 4.88 -2.67
CA GLN A 146 12.95 3.51 -2.94
C GLN A 146 14.12 3.03 -2.06
N ARG A 147 14.07 1.76 -1.62
CA ARG A 147 15.11 1.09 -0.82
C ARG A 147 15.50 1.84 0.45
N ASN A 148 14.52 2.52 1.06
CA ASN A 148 14.71 3.17 2.34
C ASN A 148 14.24 2.26 3.48
N ARG A 149 14.78 2.51 4.67
CA ARG A 149 14.30 1.92 5.91
C ARG A 149 13.66 3.00 6.78
N PHE A 150 12.46 2.73 7.26
CA PHE A 150 11.70 3.63 8.12
C PHE A 150 11.46 2.97 9.48
N GLU A 151 11.94 3.57 10.54
CA GLU A 151 11.62 3.22 11.93
C GLU A 151 10.99 4.44 12.62
N GLY A 152 9.69 4.31 12.90
CA GLY A 152 8.92 5.39 13.55
C GLY A 152 9.16 5.46 15.06
N LEU A 153 8.38 6.31 15.71
CA LEU A 153 8.49 6.65 17.14
C LEU A 153 7.92 5.53 18.04
N ARG A 154 8.65 4.42 18.17
CA ARG A 154 8.24 3.22 18.90
C ARG A 154 7.76 3.48 20.32
N GLN A 155 8.33 4.49 21.00
CA GLN A 155 8.01 4.87 22.37
C GLN A 155 6.64 5.54 22.52
N LEU A 156 6.04 6.03 21.44
CA LEU A 156 4.70 6.64 21.44
C LEU A 156 3.60 5.60 21.25
N ARG A 157 2.36 5.96 21.63
CA ARG A 157 1.17 5.18 21.28
C ARG A 157 0.99 5.17 19.77
N MET A 158 0.40 4.11 19.22
CA MET A 158 0.17 3.96 17.77
C MET A 158 -0.55 5.18 17.16
N SER A 159 -1.54 5.73 17.85
CA SER A 159 -2.32 6.90 17.39
C SER A 159 -1.51 8.21 17.32
N GLU A 160 -0.40 8.30 18.04
CA GLU A 160 0.46 9.48 18.13
C GLU A 160 1.62 9.45 17.12
N ARG A 161 1.84 8.29 16.48
CA ARG A 161 2.88 8.12 15.47
C ARG A 161 2.42 8.65 14.11
N GLY A 162 3.36 9.04 13.27
CA GLY A 162 3.11 9.38 11.88
C GLY A 162 3.37 8.22 10.91
N PRO A 163 3.04 8.38 9.64
CA PRO A 163 3.36 7.41 8.59
C PRO A 163 4.85 7.43 8.22
N GLY A 164 5.35 6.32 7.67
CA GLY A 164 6.67 6.30 7.07
C GLY A 164 6.76 7.20 5.85
N VAL A 165 5.78 7.09 4.93
CA VAL A 165 5.61 7.97 3.78
C VAL A 165 4.19 8.53 3.78
N ALA A 166 4.06 9.86 3.79
CA ALA A 166 2.81 10.60 3.64
C ALA A 166 2.74 11.23 2.25
N ILE A 167 1.61 11.05 1.54
CA ILE A 167 1.42 11.48 0.16
C ILE A 167 0.10 12.27 0.08
N TYR A 168 0.18 13.55 -0.25
CA TYR A 168 -0.97 14.44 -0.33
C TYR A 168 -1.01 15.16 -1.67
N GLY A 169 -2.15 15.08 -2.37
CA GLY A 169 -2.37 15.80 -3.64
C GLY A 169 -1.42 15.42 -4.77
N THR A 170 -0.77 14.27 -4.70
CA THR A 170 0.37 13.89 -5.53
C THR A 170 -0.06 13.02 -6.71
N HIS A 171 0.58 13.21 -7.86
CA HIS A 171 0.40 12.38 -9.06
C HIS A 171 1.67 11.58 -9.36
N GLY A 172 1.51 10.28 -9.66
CA GLY A 172 2.57 9.43 -10.18
C GLY A 172 3.71 9.10 -9.21
N ALA A 173 3.51 9.25 -7.90
CA ALA A 173 4.54 8.86 -6.91
C ALA A 173 4.73 7.34 -6.85
N ARG A 174 5.97 6.93 -6.61
CA ARG A 174 6.38 5.53 -6.54
C ARG A 174 7.08 5.23 -5.21
N VAL A 175 6.54 4.30 -4.42
CA VAL A 175 7.11 3.85 -3.15
C VAL A 175 7.49 2.38 -3.30
N LEU A 176 8.80 2.10 -3.46
CA LEU A 176 9.29 0.81 -3.91
C LEU A 176 10.36 0.23 -2.98
N ASP A 177 10.30 -1.07 -2.71
CA ASP A 177 11.37 -1.82 -2.03
C ASP A 177 11.80 -1.24 -0.68
N ASN A 178 10.88 -0.61 0.06
CA ASN A 178 11.18 -0.03 1.37
C ASN A 178 10.81 -0.98 2.51
N ILE A 179 11.41 -0.74 3.69
CA ILE A 179 11.11 -1.45 4.93
C ILE A 179 10.52 -0.45 5.93
N PHE A 180 9.33 -0.78 6.47
CA PHE A 180 8.60 0.06 7.41
C PHE A 180 8.37 -0.65 8.73
N ARG A 181 8.70 0.01 9.85
CA ARG A 181 8.42 -0.48 11.20
C ARG A 181 8.03 0.66 12.14
N TYR A 182 7.19 0.36 13.11
CA TYR A 182 6.86 1.22 14.27
C TYR A 182 6.27 2.59 13.95
N GLY A 183 5.87 2.83 12.71
CA GLY A 183 5.06 3.99 12.33
C GLY A 183 3.59 3.80 12.68
N ARG A 184 2.75 4.82 12.43
CA ARG A 184 1.30 4.65 12.42
C ARG A 184 0.89 3.87 11.18
N ASP A 185 1.21 4.36 10.01
CA ASP A 185 0.98 3.73 8.73
C ASP A 185 2.32 3.59 7.99
N GLY A 186 2.47 2.60 7.11
CA GLY A 186 3.65 2.51 6.25
C GLY A 186 3.60 3.57 5.16
N VAL A 187 2.62 3.46 4.26
CA VAL A 187 2.30 4.43 3.22
C VAL A 187 0.89 4.96 3.44
N PHE A 188 0.75 6.26 3.64
CA PHE A 188 -0.53 6.96 3.77
C PHE A 188 -0.70 7.95 2.62
N ALA A 189 -1.72 7.75 1.77
CA ALA A 189 -2.00 8.60 0.63
C ALA A 189 -3.41 9.20 0.71
N VAL A 190 -3.51 10.50 0.44
CA VAL A 190 -4.77 11.24 0.42
C VAL A 190 -4.86 12.06 -0.86
N THR A 191 -6.02 12.01 -1.53
CA THR A 191 -6.35 12.84 -2.71
C THR A 191 -5.25 12.79 -3.79
N SER A 192 -4.75 11.58 -4.07
CA SER A 192 -3.62 11.35 -4.98
C SER A 192 -4.02 10.41 -6.11
N THR A 193 -3.26 10.41 -7.20
CA THR A 193 -3.56 9.58 -8.37
C THR A 193 -2.32 8.89 -8.95
N ASP A 194 -2.54 7.77 -9.64
CA ASP A 194 -1.51 7.01 -10.36
C ASP A 194 -0.32 6.59 -9.47
N LEU A 195 -0.63 6.25 -8.23
CA LEU A 195 0.38 5.82 -7.26
C LEU A 195 0.86 4.40 -7.54
N THR A 196 2.14 4.15 -7.32
CA THR A 196 2.73 2.82 -7.39
C THR A 196 3.36 2.47 -6.04
N VAL A 197 2.84 1.43 -5.36
CA VAL A 197 3.40 0.93 -4.10
C VAL A 197 3.77 -0.54 -4.29
N GLY A 198 5.07 -0.85 -4.34
CA GLY A 198 5.52 -2.19 -4.73
C GLY A 198 6.77 -2.68 -3.99
N GLY A 199 6.85 -3.99 -3.74
CA GLY A 199 8.03 -4.63 -3.14
C GLY A 199 8.32 -4.25 -1.68
N ASN A 200 7.41 -3.56 -1.00
CA ASN A 200 7.67 -3.06 0.35
C ASN A 200 7.38 -4.10 1.43
N HIS A 201 8.09 -3.99 2.57
CA HIS A 201 7.88 -4.81 3.76
C HIS A 201 7.38 -3.96 4.92
N PHE A 202 6.24 -4.35 5.48
CA PHE A 202 5.53 -3.61 6.53
C PHE A 202 5.37 -4.46 7.79
N ARG A 203 5.76 -3.95 8.95
CA ARG A 203 5.61 -4.66 10.22
C ARG A 203 5.38 -3.71 11.40
N ASP A 204 4.58 -4.15 12.37
CA ASP A 204 4.32 -3.42 13.62
C ASP A 204 3.74 -2.02 13.38
N LEU A 205 2.78 -1.91 12.45
CA LEU A 205 2.07 -0.69 12.04
C LEU A 205 0.57 -0.83 12.34
N ARG A 206 -0.15 0.29 12.25
CA ARG A 206 -1.61 0.27 12.16
C ARG A 206 -2.03 -0.23 10.77
N PHE A 207 -1.64 0.45 9.71
CA PHE A 207 -1.90 0.04 8.33
C PHE A 207 -0.60 -0.05 7.53
N ALA A 208 -0.43 -1.11 6.77
CA ALA A 208 0.71 -1.21 5.85
C ALA A 208 0.57 -0.19 4.71
N VAL A 209 -0.55 -0.24 3.99
CA VAL A 209 -0.92 0.71 2.94
C VAL A 209 -2.30 1.27 3.25
N HIS A 210 -2.43 2.58 3.25
CA HIS A 210 -3.68 3.29 3.53
C HIS A 210 -3.94 4.35 2.48
N PHE A 211 -4.90 4.11 1.60
CA PHE A 211 -5.36 5.07 0.59
C PHE A 211 -6.70 5.67 1.02
N MET A 212 -6.81 6.99 0.90
CA MET A 212 -8.04 7.75 1.06
C MET A 212 -8.21 8.71 -0.12
N TYR A 213 -9.34 8.64 -0.82
CA TYR A 213 -9.62 9.48 -1.99
C TYR A 213 -8.50 9.44 -3.03
N SER A 214 -7.83 8.28 -3.19
CA SER A 214 -6.68 8.12 -4.07
C SER A 214 -6.99 7.08 -5.15
N ASN A 215 -6.98 7.50 -6.40
CA ASN A 215 -7.49 6.71 -7.53
C ASN A 215 -6.37 6.24 -8.47
N THR A 216 -6.68 5.26 -9.32
CA THR A 216 -5.81 4.79 -10.41
C THR A 216 -4.40 4.36 -9.95
N GLY A 217 -4.32 3.65 -8.82
CA GLY A 217 -3.05 3.20 -8.25
C GLY A 217 -2.82 1.69 -8.39
N VAL A 218 -1.54 1.28 -8.34
CA VAL A 218 -1.12 -0.12 -8.34
C VAL A 218 -0.38 -0.44 -7.03
N VAL A 219 -0.85 -1.47 -6.32
CA VAL A 219 -0.24 -2.00 -5.08
C VAL A 219 0.16 -3.44 -5.36
N PHE A 220 1.46 -3.74 -5.40
CA PHE A 220 1.91 -5.06 -5.84
C PHE A 220 3.16 -5.57 -5.09
N ASP A 221 3.31 -6.89 -5.00
CA ASP A 221 4.48 -7.55 -4.39
C ASP A 221 4.83 -7.09 -2.98
N ASN A 222 3.88 -6.48 -2.25
CA ASN A 222 4.14 -6.03 -0.89
C ASN A 222 3.90 -7.16 0.12
N THR A 223 4.59 -7.08 1.25
CA THR A 223 4.43 -8.01 2.37
C THR A 223 4.05 -7.24 3.64
N SER A 224 2.88 -7.51 4.19
CA SER A 224 2.36 -6.99 5.45
C SER A 224 2.36 -8.11 6.49
N ILE A 225 2.96 -7.87 7.66
CA ILE A 225 3.06 -8.90 8.72
C ILE A 225 2.74 -8.31 10.08
N GLY A 226 1.69 -8.81 10.73
CA GLY A 226 1.36 -8.47 12.13
C GLY A 226 0.96 -7.01 12.36
N ASN A 227 0.48 -6.31 11.34
CA ASN A 227 -0.11 -4.99 11.45
C ASN A 227 -1.55 -5.07 11.97
N ASP A 228 -2.26 -3.95 12.21
CA ASP A 228 -3.69 -4.03 12.48
C ASP A 228 -4.44 -4.36 11.19
N ILE A 229 -4.13 -3.64 10.09
CA ILE A 229 -4.69 -3.89 8.75
C ILE A 229 -3.56 -3.90 7.73
N GLY A 230 -3.59 -4.86 6.81
CA GLY A 230 -2.64 -4.90 5.70
C GLY A 230 -2.89 -3.77 4.70
N TYR A 231 -3.96 -3.88 3.94
CA TYR A 231 -4.25 -2.96 2.84
C TYR A 231 -5.62 -2.32 3.05
N ALA A 232 -5.65 -1.03 3.39
CA ALA A 232 -6.86 -0.25 3.63
C ALA A 232 -7.09 0.73 2.47
N LEU A 233 -8.14 0.47 1.69
CA LEU A 233 -8.53 1.29 0.54
C LEU A 233 -9.88 1.92 0.83
N MET A 234 -9.89 3.24 0.97
CA MET A 234 -11.07 3.99 1.37
C MET A 234 -11.37 5.12 0.39
N TYR A 235 -12.61 5.19 -0.10
CA TYR A 235 -13.06 6.21 -1.05
C TYR A 235 -12.13 6.34 -2.26
N SER A 236 -11.64 5.19 -2.79
CA SER A 236 -10.59 5.14 -3.80
C SER A 236 -10.99 4.16 -4.89
N ASP A 237 -10.99 4.62 -6.13
CA ASP A 237 -11.50 3.86 -7.27
C ASP A 237 -10.39 3.46 -8.26
N HIS A 238 -10.68 2.44 -9.10
CA HIS A 238 -9.81 1.99 -10.18
C HIS A 238 -8.39 1.59 -9.72
N LEU A 239 -8.33 0.88 -8.60
CA LEU A 239 -7.07 0.37 -8.05
C LEU A 239 -6.78 -1.05 -8.55
N GLU A 240 -5.50 -1.40 -8.66
CA GLU A 240 -5.05 -2.76 -8.86
C GLU A 240 -4.21 -3.23 -7.67
N LEU A 241 -4.68 -4.27 -6.98
CA LEU A 241 -3.95 -4.97 -5.93
C LEU A 241 -3.57 -6.34 -6.45
N ARG A 242 -2.28 -6.61 -6.61
CA ARG A 242 -1.85 -7.92 -7.10
C ARG A 242 -0.60 -8.45 -6.42
N ASP A 243 -0.54 -9.76 -6.28
CA ASP A 243 0.63 -10.45 -5.74
C ASP A 243 1.05 -10.00 -4.32
N ASN A 244 0.17 -9.35 -3.55
CA ASN A 244 0.49 -8.92 -2.20
C ASN A 244 0.26 -10.05 -1.19
N VAL A 245 1.01 -10.00 -0.09
CA VAL A 245 0.88 -10.89 1.05
C VAL A 245 0.46 -10.09 2.28
N SER A 246 -0.57 -10.58 3.00
CA SER A 246 -0.96 -10.15 4.34
C SER A 246 -0.90 -11.36 5.25
N GLU A 247 -0.03 -11.35 6.24
CA GLU A 247 0.17 -12.47 7.15
C GLU A 247 -0.02 -12.03 8.60
N ASN A 248 -1.01 -12.63 9.28
CA ASN A 248 -1.32 -12.37 10.68
C ASN A 248 -1.60 -10.88 10.99
N ASP A 249 -2.12 -10.12 10.04
CA ASP A 249 -2.64 -8.79 10.30
C ASP A 249 -3.92 -8.93 11.14
N ARG A 250 -3.96 -8.22 12.30
CA ARG A 250 -4.87 -8.56 13.42
C ARG A 250 -6.35 -8.44 13.07
N ASP A 251 -6.72 -7.31 12.45
CA ASP A 251 -8.13 -7.01 12.17
C ASP A 251 -8.52 -7.45 10.76
N HIS A 252 -7.82 -6.94 9.73
CA HIS A 252 -8.15 -7.21 8.34
C HIS A 252 -6.88 -7.36 7.49
N GLY A 253 -6.83 -8.40 6.67
CA GLY A 253 -5.79 -8.46 5.63
C GLY A 253 -6.02 -7.38 4.58
N MET A 254 -7.27 -7.26 4.10
CA MET A 254 -7.68 -6.24 3.13
C MET A 254 -9.00 -5.59 3.56
N LEU A 255 -9.08 -4.27 3.46
CA LEU A 255 -10.27 -3.46 3.75
C LEU A 255 -10.64 -2.60 2.53
N PHE A 256 -11.84 -2.79 2.02
CA PHE A 256 -12.44 -1.99 0.96
C PHE A 256 -13.64 -1.23 1.52
N ASN A 257 -13.52 0.08 1.63
CA ASN A 257 -14.57 0.96 2.14
C ASN A 257 -14.86 2.06 1.11
N TYR A 258 -16.00 1.99 0.43
CA TYR A 258 -16.32 2.86 -0.72
C TYR A 258 -15.22 2.83 -1.80
N ALA A 259 -14.57 1.68 -2.02
CA ALA A 259 -13.56 1.48 -3.06
C ALA A 259 -14.19 0.70 -4.22
N ASN A 260 -14.20 1.28 -5.42
CA ASN A 260 -14.97 0.75 -6.53
C ASN A 260 -14.10 0.49 -7.77
N TYR A 261 -14.61 -0.31 -8.71
CA TYR A 261 -14.01 -0.56 -10.03
C TYR A 261 -12.57 -1.08 -9.96
N SER A 262 -12.20 -1.75 -8.88
CA SER A 262 -10.84 -2.19 -8.61
C SER A 262 -10.62 -3.67 -8.93
N ARG A 263 -9.37 -4.05 -9.18
CA ARG A 263 -8.94 -5.42 -9.48
C ARG A 263 -8.07 -5.96 -8.37
N ILE A 264 -8.46 -7.06 -7.77
CA ILE A 264 -7.78 -7.70 -6.64
C ILE A 264 -7.40 -9.11 -7.09
N ILE A 265 -6.12 -9.30 -7.45
CA ILE A 265 -5.67 -10.45 -8.22
C ILE A 265 -4.48 -11.12 -7.53
N ASP A 266 -4.53 -12.46 -7.40
CA ASP A 266 -3.40 -13.30 -6.97
C ASP A 266 -2.76 -12.89 -5.63
N ASN A 267 -3.54 -12.26 -4.73
CA ASN A 267 -3.06 -11.91 -3.41
C ASN A 267 -3.23 -13.07 -2.43
N VAL A 268 -2.40 -13.09 -1.40
CA VAL A 268 -2.45 -14.05 -0.29
C VAL A 268 -2.79 -13.30 0.99
N VAL A 269 -3.85 -13.73 1.68
CA VAL A 269 -4.16 -13.29 3.04
C VAL A 269 -4.23 -14.52 3.93
N ARG A 270 -3.40 -14.55 4.97
CA ARG A 270 -3.32 -15.66 5.92
C ARG A 270 -3.42 -15.16 7.35
N GLY A 271 -4.39 -15.71 8.09
CA GLY A 271 -4.63 -15.37 9.51
C GLY A 271 -5.30 -14.01 9.72
N GLY A 272 -5.65 -13.73 10.98
CA GLY A 272 -6.33 -12.50 11.39
C GLY A 272 -7.84 -12.65 11.58
N ASP A 273 -8.51 -11.54 11.91
CA ASP A 273 -9.97 -11.55 12.13
C ASP A 273 -10.74 -11.72 10.82
N LYS A 274 -10.44 -10.92 9.82
CA LYS A 274 -11.04 -11.03 8.48
C LYS A 274 -9.94 -11.03 7.41
N CYS A 275 -9.97 -12.01 6.51
CA CYS A 275 -9.10 -11.92 5.36
C CYS A 275 -9.46 -10.70 4.51
N VAL A 276 -10.75 -10.51 4.22
CA VAL A 276 -11.26 -9.36 3.47
C VAL A 276 -12.50 -8.78 4.14
N PHE A 277 -12.57 -7.46 4.23
CA PHE A 277 -13.78 -6.72 4.59
C PHE A 277 -14.19 -5.78 3.47
N ILE A 278 -15.43 -5.93 2.98
CA ILE A 278 -16.00 -5.15 1.87
C ILE A 278 -17.23 -4.40 2.39
N TYR A 279 -17.15 -3.06 2.38
CA TYR A 279 -18.22 -2.18 2.85
C TYR A 279 -18.52 -1.10 1.80
N ASN A 280 -19.74 -1.10 1.26
CA ASN A 280 -20.19 -0.16 0.21
C ASN A 280 -19.18 -0.02 -0.95
N ALA A 281 -18.54 -1.14 -1.32
CA ALA A 281 -17.54 -1.19 -2.36
C ALA A 281 -18.06 -2.01 -3.55
N ASN A 282 -18.11 -1.39 -4.74
CA ASN A 282 -18.89 -1.85 -5.86
C ASN A 282 -18.04 -2.14 -7.09
N LYS A 283 -18.49 -3.09 -7.91
CA LYS A 283 -17.93 -3.38 -9.24
C LYS A 283 -16.45 -3.73 -9.21
N ASN A 284 -15.99 -4.33 -8.11
CA ASN A 284 -14.65 -4.85 -7.96
C ASN A 284 -14.55 -6.29 -8.47
N ARG A 285 -13.33 -6.69 -8.83
CA ARG A 285 -13.05 -8.03 -9.32
C ARG A 285 -11.99 -8.71 -8.46
N PHE A 286 -12.38 -9.75 -7.72
CA PHE A 286 -11.50 -10.59 -6.89
C PHE A 286 -11.28 -11.92 -7.59
N VAL A 287 -10.06 -12.18 -8.08
CA VAL A 287 -9.73 -13.37 -8.87
C VAL A 287 -8.36 -13.92 -8.46
N GLY A 288 -8.28 -15.24 -8.31
CA GLY A 288 -7.02 -15.94 -8.04
C GLY A 288 -6.46 -15.71 -6.64
N ASN A 289 -7.22 -15.08 -5.73
CA ASN A 289 -6.71 -14.79 -4.38
C ASN A 289 -6.80 -16.02 -3.46
N TRP A 290 -5.94 -16.05 -2.45
CA TRP A 290 -5.86 -17.09 -1.43
C TRP A 290 -6.19 -16.50 -0.07
N PHE A 291 -7.28 -16.96 0.54
CA PHE A 291 -7.79 -16.51 1.85
C PHE A 291 -7.77 -17.69 2.83
N GLU A 292 -6.84 -17.69 3.77
CA GLU A 292 -6.55 -18.86 4.62
C GLU A 292 -6.54 -18.52 6.09
N GLY A 293 -7.17 -19.39 6.92
CA GLY A 293 -7.03 -19.39 8.38
C GLY A 293 -7.57 -18.18 9.12
N CYS A 294 -8.40 -17.35 8.47
CA CYS A 294 -9.01 -16.19 9.11
C CYS A 294 -10.25 -16.61 9.94
N ARG A 295 -10.64 -15.80 10.93
CA ARG A 295 -11.93 -16.02 11.60
C ARG A 295 -13.10 -15.86 10.61
N ILE A 296 -12.99 -14.93 9.65
CA ILE A 296 -13.93 -14.77 8.54
C ILE A 296 -13.10 -14.61 7.24
N GLY A 297 -13.35 -15.43 6.24
CA GLY A 297 -12.71 -15.30 4.92
C GLY A 297 -13.08 -13.98 4.25
N ILE A 298 -14.34 -13.79 3.87
CA ILE A 298 -14.86 -12.49 3.40
C ILE A 298 -16.04 -12.05 4.25
N HIS A 299 -15.97 -10.83 4.80
CA HIS A 299 -17.12 -10.13 5.36
C HIS A 299 -17.64 -9.12 4.34
N PHE A 300 -18.81 -9.38 3.79
CA PHE A 300 -19.41 -8.66 2.69
C PHE A 300 -20.71 -7.99 3.10
N THR A 301 -20.89 -6.70 2.83
CA THR A 301 -22.09 -5.96 3.22
C THR A 301 -23.06 -5.75 2.07
N ALA A 302 -24.34 -5.56 2.37
CA ALA A 302 -25.44 -5.45 1.42
C ALA A 302 -25.32 -4.26 0.42
N GLY A 303 -24.61 -3.19 0.81
CA GLY A 303 -24.38 -2.01 -0.06
C GLY A 303 -23.27 -2.21 -1.08
N SER A 304 -22.73 -3.44 -1.23
CA SER A 304 -21.64 -3.73 -2.15
C SER A 304 -22.18 -4.52 -3.35
N GLU A 305 -22.33 -3.86 -4.49
CA GLU A 305 -23.03 -4.41 -5.65
C GLU A 305 -22.10 -4.60 -6.86
N GLY A 306 -22.44 -5.58 -7.72
CA GLY A 306 -21.75 -5.82 -8.99
C GLY A 306 -20.31 -6.31 -8.85
N ASN A 307 -19.92 -6.82 -7.67
CA ASN A 307 -18.61 -7.43 -7.50
C ASN A 307 -18.56 -8.83 -8.09
N VAL A 308 -17.45 -9.16 -8.74
CA VAL A 308 -17.12 -10.51 -9.21
C VAL A 308 -16.14 -11.13 -8.23
N ILE A 309 -16.49 -12.29 -7.67
CA ILE A 309 -15.65 -13.04 -6.71
C ILE A 309 -15.58 -14.48 -7.21
N ALA A 310 -14.63 -14.77 -8.10
CA ALA A 310 -14.51 -16.06 -8.76
C ALA A 310 -13.04 -16.49 -8.92
N GLY A 311 -12.77 -17.79 -8.89
CA GLY A 311 -11.41 -18.32 -9.00
C GLY A 311 -10.54 -18.13 -7.77
N ASN A 312 -11.13 -17.75 -6.61
CA ASN A 312 -10.37 -17.60 -5.36
C ASN A 312 -10.38 -18.92 -4.56
N ALA A 313 -9.44 -19.04 -3.63
CA ALA A 313 -9.38 -20.17 -2.70
C ALA A 313 -9.72 -19.71 -1.28
N PHE A 314 -10.68 -20.35 -0.65
CA PHE A 314 -11.09 -20.15 0.74
C PHE A 314 -10.67 -21.37 1.55
N ILE A 315 -9.61 -21.22 2.34
CA ILE A 315 -8.92 -22.34 3.01
C ILE A 315 -9.04 -22.19 4.52
N ASP A 316 -9.65 -23.16 5.16
CA ASP A 316 -9.70 -23.33 6.62
C ASP A 316 -10.09 -22.06 7.41
N ASN A 317 -10.93 -21.20 6.81
CA ASN A 317 -11.49 -20.09 7.55
C ASN A 317 -12.61 -20.59 8.47
N ARG A 318 -12.72 -20.03 9.68
CA ARG A 318 -13.79 -20.45 10.61
C ARG A 318 -15.19 -20.16 10.08
N THR A 319 -15.35 -19.09 9.32
CA THR A 319 -16.54 -18.74 8.55
C THR A 319 -16.06 -18.31 7.17
N GLN A 320 -16.35 -19.08 6.13
CA GLN A 320 -15.84 -18.77 4.78
C GLN A 320 -16.35 -17.41 4.30
N VAL A 321 -17.64 -17.16 4.45
CA VAL A 321 -18.27 -15.90 4.05
C VAL A 321 -19.23 -15.44 5.14
N LYS A 322 -19.18 -14.17 5.51
CA LYS A 322 -20.24 -13.49 6.26
C LYS A 322 -20.86 -12.44 5.35
N TYR A 323 -22.06 -12.74 4.84
CA TYR A 323 -22.84 -11.82 4.03
C TYR A 323 -23.97 -11.20 4.84
N VAL A 324 -23.95 -9.86 4.94
CA VAL A 324 -24.99 -9.07 5.62
C VAL A 324 -25.87 -8.43 4.54
N GLY A 325 -26.86 -9.16 4.08
CA GLY A 325 -27.82 -8.73 3.05
C GLY A 325 -28.92 -9.76 2.84
N THR A 326 -29.86 -9.43 1.96
CA THR A 326 -31.05 -10.28 1.65
C THR A 326 -31.09 -10.75 0.19
N ARG A 327 -30.16 -10.30 -0.65
CA ARG A 327 -30.10 -10.71 -2.06
C ARG A 327 -29.44 -12.08 -2.19
N SER A 328 -29.78 -12.81 -3.24
CA SER A 328 -29.04 -13.99 -3.68
C SER A 328 -27.94 -13.55 -4.64
N LEU A 329 -26.70 -13.91 -4.35
CA LEU A 329 -25.50 -13.55 -5.12
C LEU A 329 -24.79 -14.82 -5.58
N ASP A 330 -24.70 -15.04 -6.90
CA ASP A 330 -23.88 -16.14 -7.43
C ASP A 330 -22.45 -15.68 -7.64
N TRP A 331 -21.50 -16.41 -7.05
CA TRP A 331 -20.07 -16.15 -7.14
C TRP A 331 -19.37 -17.04 -8.19
N ALA A 332 -20.11 -17.60 -9.12
CA ALA A 332 -19.56 -18.25 -10.30
C ALA A 332 -19.60 -17.31 -11.51
N GLU A 333 -18.53 -17.31 -12.28
CA GLU A 333 -18.42 -16.57 -13.53
C GLU A 333 -18.00 -17.53 -14.66
N ASN A 334 -18.73 -17.52 -15.77
CA ASN A 334 -18.45 -18.39 -16.93
C ASN A 334 -18.35 -19.89 -16.57
N GLY A 335 -19.18 -20.35 -15.61
CA GLY A 335 -19.24 -21.74 -15.19
C GLY A 335 -18.05 -22.16 -14.29
N ARG A 336 -17.36 -21.23 -13.67
CA ARG A 336 -16.29 -21.48 -12.69
C ARG A 336 -16.42 -20.54 -11.51
N GLY A 337 -16.53 -21.10 -10.32
CA GLY A 337 -16.61 -20.36 -9.04
C GLY A 337 -15.29 -20.34 -8.28
N ASN A 338 -15.36 -20.54 -6.97
CA ASN A 338 -14.22 -20.53 -6.05
C ASN A 338 -13.95 -21.93 -5.50
N TYR A 339 -12.78 -22.13 -4.94
CA TYR A 339 -12.46 -23.32 -4.16
C TYR A 339 -12.80 -23.08 -2.68
N TRP A 340 -13.42 -24.08 -2.04
CA TRP A 340 -13.86 -24.06 -0.65
C TRP A 340 -13.35 -25.29 0.07
N SER A 341 -12.48 -25.13 1.07
CA SER A 341 -11.86 -26.28 1.77
C SER A 341 -12.85 -27.14 2.56
N ASP A 342 -14.00 -26.59 2.91
CA ASP A 342 -15.08 -27.27 3.65
C ASP A 342 -16.24 -27.77 2.76
N ASN A 343 -16.07 -27.71 1.43
CA ASN A 343 -17.06 -28.25 0.49
C ASN A 343 -16.82 -29.74 0.21
N PRO A 344 -17.70 -30.66 0.65
CA PRO A 344 -17.56 -32.09 0.43
C PRO A 344 -18.00 -32.49 -0.99
N ALA A 345 -17.70 -31.68 -1.99
CA ALA A 345 -18.19 -31.84 -3.35
C ALA A 345 -17.49 -32.96 -4.11
N PHE A 346 -18.17 -33.42 -5.16
CA PHE A 346 -17.67 -34.40 -6.12
C PHE A 346 -17.84 -33.88 -7.55
N ASP A 347 -17.04 -34.43 -8.47
CA ASP A 347 -17.06 -34.13 -9.91
C ASP A 347 -17.11 -35.43 -10.67
N LEU A 348 -18.32 -35.92 -10.98
CA LEU A 348 -18.55 -37.17 -11.72
C LEU A 348 -18.16 -37.05 -13.19
N GLN A 349 -18.09 -35.82 -13.71
CA GLN A 349 -17.84 -35.60 -15.15
C GLN A 349 -16.36 -35.23 -15.43
N GLY A 350 -15.54 -35.09 -14.40
CA GLY A 350 -14.10 -34.74 -14.54
C GLY A 350 -13.84 -33.35 -15.11
N ARG A 351 -14.74 -32.38 -14.87
CA ARG A 351 -14.64 -31.00 -15.38
C ARG A 351 -13.76 -30.09 -14.52
N GLY A 352 -13.34 -30.57 -13.34
CA GLY A 352 -12.65 -29.77 -12.32
C GLY A 352 -13.57 -28.78 -11.59
N VAL A 353 -14.88 -28.96 -11.75
CA VAL A 353 -15.95 -28.17 -11.12
C VAL A 353 -16.92 -29.13 -10.47
N ALA A 354 -17.36 -28.84 -9.26
CA ALA A 354 -18.31 -29.66 -8.53
C ALA A 354 -19.67 -29.76 -9.25
N ASP A 355 -20.29 -30.93 -9.14
CA ASP A 355 -21.63 -31.16 -9.73
C ASP A 355 -22.75 -30.51 -8.90
N THR A 356 -22.45 -30.05 -7.67
CA THR A 356 -23.40 -29.41 -6.79
C THR A 356 -22.91 -28.01 -6.38
N ALA A 357 -23.85 -27.07 -6.32
CA ALA A 357 -23.56 -25.71 -5.85
C ALA A 357 -23.21 -25.70 -4.37
N TYR A 358 -22.28 -24.81 -3.99
CA TYR A 358 -21.90 -24.57 -2.59
C TYR A 358 -22.58 -23.32 -2.04
N ARG A 359 -22.98 -23.38 -0.76
CA ARG A 359 -23.58 -22.26 -0.03
C ARG A 359 -22.83 -22.06 1.29
N PRO A 360 -22.00 -21.02 1.42
CA PRO A 360 -21.19 -20.78 2.59
C PRO A 360 -21.99 -20.38 3.85
N ASN A 361 -23.29 -20.11 3.71
CA ASN A 361 -24.14 -19.66 4.82
C ASN A 361 -25.47 -20.43 4.82
N ASP A 362 -25.93 -20.75 6.03
CA ASP A 362 -27.24 -21.35 6.29
C ASP A 362 -28.17 -20.39 7.07
N ILE A 363 -29.40 -20.82 7.38
CA ILE A 363 -30.34 -20.03 8.17
C ILE A 363 -29.83 -19.81 9.60
N VAL A 364 -29.09 -20.78 10.12
CA VAL A 364 -28.56 -20.73 11.48
C VAL A 364 -27.51 -19.65 11.60
N ASP A 365 -26.65 -19.50 10.59
CA ASP A 365 -25.68 -18.41 10.54
C ASP A 365 -26.37 -17.06 10.60
N GLN A 366 -27.43 -16.87 9.84
CA GLN A 366 -28.19 -15.62 9.85
C GLN A 366 -28.84 -15.33 11.19
N VAL A 367 -29.39 -16.35 11.85
CA VAL A 367 -29.95 -16.21 13.19
C VAL A 367 -28.87 -15.82 14.20
N VAL A 368 -27.72 -16.47 14.16
CA VAL A 368 -26.58 -16.16 15.05
C VAL A 368 -26.02 -14.75 14.81
N TRP A 369 -25.99 -14.27 13.58
CA TRP A 369 -25.51 -12.92 13.29
C TRP A 369 -26.46 -11.83 13.78
N ARG A 370 -27.78 -12.10 13.74
CA ARG A 370 -28.82 -11.18 14.25
C ARG A 370 -29.00 -11.26 15.75
N ALA A 371 -28.84 -12.45 16.31
CA ALA A 371 -29.01 -12.74 17.72
C ALA A 371 -27.79 -13.52 18.27
N PRO A 372 -26.66 -12.88 18.58
CA PRO A 372 -25.44 -13.54 19.03
C PRO A 372 -25.60 -14.56 20.18
N PRO A 373 -26.54 -14.38 21.13
CA PRO A 373 -26.81 -15.39 22.18
C PRO A 373 -27.28 -16.74 21.62
N ALA A 374 -27.86 -16.79 20.43
CA ALA A 374 -28.26 -18.03 19.76
C ALA A 374 -27.10 -18.99 19.49
N LYS A 375 -25.85 -18.55 19.59
CA LYS A 375 -24.65 -19.41 19.56
C LYS A 375 -24.68 -20.54 20.56
N LEU A 376 -25.34 -20.34 21.69
CA LEU A 376 -25.51 -21.39 22.70
C LEU A 376 -26.35 -22.57 22.22
N LEU A 377 -27.16 -22.39 21.19
CA LEU A 377 -28.05 -23.40 20.62
C LEU A 377 -27.45 -24.13 19.39
N LEU A 378 -26.25 -23.78 18.92
CA LEU A 378 -25.66 -24.32 17.69
C LEU A 378 -25.58 -25.85 17.68
N ASN A 379 -25.42 -26.49 18.83
CA ASN A 379 -25.32 -27.93 18.94
C ASN A 379 -26.65 -28.56 19.40
N SER A 380 -27.76 -27.83 19.30
CA SER A 380 -29.06 -28.37 19.70
C SER A 380 -29.68 -29.23 18.59
N PRO A 381 -30.50 -30.25 18.92
CA PRO A 381 -31.24 -31.02 17.90
C PRO A 381 -32.13 -30.17 17.00
N ALA A 382 -32.62 -29.02 17.48
CA ALA A 382 -33.42 -28.10 16.67
C ALA A 382 -32.61 -27.50 15.52
N VAL A 383 -31.34 -27.20 15.72
CA VAL A 383 -30.42 -26.69 14.68
C VAL A 383 -30.19 -27.77 13.64
N GLU A 384 -29.98 -29.03 14.03
CA GLU A 384 -29.77 -30.12 13.09
C GLU A 384 -31.05 -30.37 12.23
N VAL A 385 -32.24 -30.28 12.83
CA VAL A 385 -33.51 -30.38 12.08
C VAL A 385 -33.64 -29.21 11.07
N LEU A 386 -33.26 -27.98 11.44
CA LEU A 386 -33.28 -26.84 10.53
C LEU A 386 -32.31 -27.03 9.36
N ARG A 387 -31.10 -27.50 9.60
CA ARG A 387 -30.11 -27.80 8.55
C ARG A 387 -30.60 -28.90 7.62
N TRP A 388 -31.16 -29.97 8.19
CA TRP A 388 -31.76 -31.03 7.39
C TRP A 388 -32.92 -30.50 6.53
N ALA A 389 -33.81 -29.70 7.10
CA ALA A 389 -34.93 -29.12 6.36
C ALA A 389 -34.48 -28.22 5.24
N GLN A 390 -33.42 -27.41 5.45
CA GLN A 390 -32.85 -26.60 4.37
C GLN A 390 -32.22 -27.45 3.26
N ALA A 391 -31.54 -28.54 3.62
CA ALA A 391 -30.98 -29.46 2.62
C ALA A 391 -32.08 -30.14 1.79
N ALA A 392 -33.22 -30.50 2.44
CA ALA A 392 -34.35 -31.13 1.77
C ALA A 392 -35.19 -30.13 0.97
N PHE A 393 -35.29 -28.89 1.37
CA PHE A 393 -36.14 -27.85 0.77
C PHE A 393 -35.35 -26.58 0.44
N PRO A 394 -34.70 -26.50 -0.75
CA PRO A 394 -33.87 -25.34 -1.15
C PRO A 394 -34.60 -24.00 -1.10
N ALA A 395 -35.91 -23.96 -1.17
CA ALA A 395 -36.75 -22.77 -1.08
C ALA A 395 -36.67 -22.10 0.34
N LEU A 396 -36.24 -22.85 1.37
CA LEU A 396 -36.05 -22.34 2.72
C LEU A 396 -34.71 -21.59 2.90
N HIS A 397 -33.86 -21.59 1.89
CA HIS A 397 -32.64 -20.78 1.95
C HIS A 397 -33.00 -19.30 1.90
N PRO A 398 -32.67 -18.51 2.91
CA PRO A 398 -32.74 -17.07 2.80
C PRO A 398 -31.74 -16.62 1.72
N GLY A 399 -31.94 -15.44 1.15
CA GLY A 399 -30.94 -14.85 0.26
C GLY A 399 -29.54 -14.92 0.86
N GLY A 400 -28.53 -14.98 0.05
CA GLY A 400 -27.15 -15.16 0.48
C GLY A 400 -26.22 -15.42 -0.68
N VAL A 401 -24.99 -15.78 -0.38
CA VAL A 401 -24.02 -16.19 -1.39
C VAL A 401 -24.27 -17.64 -1.80
N ILE A 402 -24.24 -17.88 -3.09
CA ILE A 402 -24.17 -19.21 -3.71
C ILE A 402 -22.96 -19.22 -4.65
N ASP A 403 -22.26 -20.31 -4.69
CA ASP A 403 -21.29 -20.63 -5.75
C ASP A 403 -21.90 -21.77 -6.56
N SER A 404 -22.37 -21.46 -7.76
CA SER A 404 -23.07 -22.45 -8.61
C SER A 404 -22.12 -23.41 -9.32
N ALA A 405 -20.81 -23.14 -9.31
CA ALA A 405 -19.79 -23.93 -9.98
C ALA A 405 -18.47 -24.01 -9.20
N PRO A 406 -18.48 -24.56 -7.95
CA PRO A 406 -17.29 -24.61 -7.11
C PRO A 406 -16.15 -25.40 -7.75
N LEU A 407 -14.92 -24.94 -7.55
CA LEU A 407 -13.72 -25.59 -8.04
C LEU A 407 -13.38 -26.82 -7.18
N MET A 408 -12.91 -27.91 -7.80
CA MET A 408 -12.45 -29.12 -7.12
C MET A 408 -11.03 -29.01 -6.58
N ALA A 409 -10.24 -28.06 -7.08
CA ALA A 409 -8.88 -27.79 -6.61
C ALA A 409 -8.62 -26.26 -6.57
N PRO A 410 -7.83 -25.78 -5.59
CA PRO A 410 -7.53 -24.37 -5.49
C PRO A 410 -6.55 -23.92 -6.58
N ILE A 411 -6.74 -22.70 -7.07
CA ILE A 411 -5.73 -21.99 -7.88
C ILE A 411 -4.71 -21.41 -6.91
N ARG A 412 -3.43 -21.74 -7.08
CA ARG A 412 -2.35 -21.26 -6.21
C ARG A 412 -1.71 -20.00 -6.81
N PRO A 413 -1.82 -18.83 -6.16
CA PRO A 413 -1.22 -17.60 -6.66
C PRO A 413 0.30 -17.62 -6.53
N PRO A 414 1.04 -16.88 -7.40
CA PRO A 414 2.50 -16.77 -7.32
C PRO A 414 3.00 -16.25 -5.95
N ALA A 415 2.25 -15.36 -5.33
CA ALA A 415 2.56 -14.81 -4.00
C ALA A 415 2.64 -15.90 -2.91
N LEU A 416 1.83 -16.96 -3.00
CA LEU A 416 1.86 -18.08 -2.05
C LEU A 416 3.17 -18.86 -2.14
N ALA A 417 3.66 -19.15 -3.35
CA ALA A 417 4.93 -19.83 -3.54
C ALA A 417 6.12 -19.02 -2.98
N ARG A 418 6.09 -17.69 -3.12
CA ARG A 418 7.09 -16.79 -2.51
C ARG A 418 7.07 -16.83 -0.98
N LEU A 419 5.88 -16.89 -0.38
CA LEU A 419 5.72 -16.98 1.07
C LEU A 419 6.28 -18.32 1.61
N GLU A 420 5.92 -19.43 0.98
CA GLU A 420 6.36 -20.78 1.37
C GLU A 420 7.87 -20.98 1.15
N GLY A 421 8.44 -20.47 0.06
CA GLY A 421 9.87 -20.55 -0.23
C GLY A 421 10.74 -19.80 0.79
N LYS A 422 10.24 -18.68 1.35
CA LYS A 422 10.92 -17.97 2.44
C LYS A 422 10.86 -18.72 3.78
N ALA A 423 9.83 -19.50 4.02
CA ALA A 423 9.70 -20.33 5.24
C ALA A 423 10.65 -21.53 5.25
N GLY A 424 11.03 -22.07 4.08
CA GLY A 424 11.95 -23.20 3.92
C GLY A 424 13.43 -22.83 3.97
N GLY A 425 13.79 -21.57 3.77
CA GLY A 425 15.17 -21.05 3.79
C GLY A 425 15.46 -20.27 5.07
N GLY A 426 15.46 -20.93 6.25
CA GLY A 426 15.65 -20.30 7.56
C GLY A 426 16.88 -19.39 7.65
N GLY A 427 16.71 -18.11 7.35
CA GLY A 427 17.65 -17.03 7.52
C GLY A 427 16.86 -15.75 7.78
N HIS A 428 16.79 -15.35 9.04
CA HIS A 428 16.27 -14.03 9.40
C HIS A 428 17.22 -12.95 8.88
N PRO A 429 16.72 -11.88 8.17
CA PRO A 429 17.48 -10.66 7.98
C PRO A 429 17.44 -9.78 9.24
#